data_3b904ecf74ab46d78c6d37bb5f1d8077
#
_entry.id   3b904ecf74ab46d78c6d37bb5f1d8077
#
_cell.length_a   1.000
_cell.length_b   1.000
_cell.length_c   1.000
_cell.angle_alpha   90.00
_cell.angle_beta   90.00
_cell.angle_gamma   90.00
#
_symmetry.space_group_name_H-M   'P 1'
#
loop_
_entity.id
_entity.type
_entity.pdbx_description
1 polymer ?
#
loop_
_entity_poly.entity_id
_entity_poly.type
_entity_poly.pdbx_seq_one_letter_code
_entity_poly.pdbx_strand_id
1 'polypeptide(L)'
;EFDYSNPRWNDKLSRVDATEKSLLYGLIINPGKTVHFGAIDPDQSRKIFIRQGLVEKGYESPGAFWKNNNKLINEIEKLEHKARRQDILINDDILYQFYDQRIEKGIMNGAGFEHWRKLEEKKQPEFLFLTKDFLMQREAEQIDEVQYPEKKKFGRVDVNFQYHFEPGHPRDGVSVSVPLS
;
A
#
# COMPACT_ATOMS: atom_id res chain seq x y z
N GLU A 1 4.16 -33.48 -16.75
CA GLU A 1 4.25 -32.02 -16.91
C GLU A 1 3.57 -31.35 -15.72
N PHE A 2 4.17 -30.25 -15.23
CA PHE A 2 3.57 -29.47 -14.16
C PHE A 2 3.11 -28.13 -14.72
N ASP A 3 1.91 -27.73 -14.29
CA ASP A 3 1.34 -26.41 -14.57
C ASP A 3 1.18 -25.65 -13.26
N TYR A 4 1.54 -24.36 -13.27
CA TYR A 4 1.47 -23.48 -12.10
C TYR A 4 0.48 -22.35 -12.38
N SER A 5 -0.54 -22.27 -11.56
CA SER A 5 -1.63 -21.31 -11.73
C SER A 5 -1.87 -20.48 -10.47
N ASN A 6 -2.44 -19.29 -10.67
CA ASN A 6 -2.84 -18.36 -9.61
C ASN A 6 -1.71 -18.01 -8.60
N PRO A 7 -0.53 -17.58 -9.07
CA PRO A 7 0.49 -17.09 -8.15
C PRO A 7 -0.02 -15.84 -7.43
N ARG A 8 0.03 -15.85 -6.09
CA ARG A 8 -0.49 -14.76 -5.25
C ARG A 8 0.30 -14.66 -3.96
N TRP A 9 0.25 -13.48 -3.38
CA TRP A 9 0.82 -13.22 -2.06
C TRP A 9 0.08 -14.02 -0.97
N ASN A 10 0.84 -14.59 -0.06
CA ASN A 10 0.35 -15.27 1.15
C ASN A 10 0.80 -14.48 2.37
N ASP A 11 -0.12 -13.72 2.97
CA ASP A 11 0.16 -12.83 4.10
C ASP A 11 0.71 -13.60 5.32
N LYS A 12 0.17 -14.80 5.59
CA LYS A 12 0.57 -15.61 6.75
C LYS A 12 1.99 -16.15 6.65
N LEU A 13 2.42 -16.50 5.43
CA LEU A 13 3.74 -17.05 5.18
C LEU A 13 4.73 -16.02 4.62
N SER A 14 4.25 -14.80 4.38
CA SER A 14 5.03 -13.67 3.81
C SER A 14 5.83 -14.07 2.57
N ARG A 15 5.18 -14.80 1.65
CA ARG A 15 5.76 -15.30 0.40
C ARG A 15 4.70 -15.46 -0.69
N VAL A 16 5.14 -15.71 -1.90
CA VAL A 16 4.24 -16.04 -3.01
C VAL A 16 4.02 -17.53 -3.09
N ASP A 17 2.76 -17.95 -3.07
CA ASP A 17 2.33 -19.32 -3.30
C ASP A 17 1.53 -19.42 -4.61
N ALA A 18 1.63 -20.58 -5.28
CA ALA A 18 0.85 -20.90 -6.47
C ALA A 18 0.22 -22.29 -6.33
N THR A 19 -0.72 -22.60 -7.23
CA THR A 19 -1.31 -23.94 -7.34
C THR A 19 -0.58 -24.73 -8.42
N GLU A 20 0.10 -25.80 -8.01
CA GLU A 20 0.73 -26.79 -8.91
C GLU A 20 -0.29 -27.86 -9.29
N LYS A 21 -0.44 -28.11 -10.58
CA LYS A 21 -1.23 -29.22 -11.13
C LYS A 21 -0.32 -30.15 -11.90
N SER A 22 -0.54 -31.45 -11.75
CA SER A 22 0.16 -32.47 -12.53
C SER A 22 -0.68 -32.88 -13.74
N LEU A 23 -0.08 -32.81 -14.92
CA LEU A 23 -0.70 -33.17 -16.20
C LEU A 23 0.00 -34.38 -16.78
N LEU A 24 -0.78 -35.35 -17.29
CA LEU A 24 -0.30 -36.45 -18.10
C LEU A 24 -1.14 -36.51 -19.40
N TYR A 25 -0.50 -36.34 -20.54
CA TYR A 25 -1.16 -36.25 -21.84
C TYR A 25 -2.34 -35.28 -21.90
N GLY A 26 -2.20 -34.12 -21.19
CA GLY A 26 -3.27 -33.12 -21.12
C GLY A 26 -4.39 -33.40 -20.09
N LEU A 27 -4.35 -34.56 -19.43
CA LEU A 27 -5.30 -34.89 -18.36
C LEU A 27 -4.76 -34.48 -17.01
N ILE A 28 -5.59 -33.82 -16.20
CA ILE A 28 -5.24 -33.42 -14.82
C ILE A 28 -5.25 -34.68 -13.95
N ILE A 29 -4.07 -35.09 -13.47
CA ILE A 29 -3.93 -36.23 -12.55
C ILE A 29 -4.06 -35.79 -11.11
N ASN A 30 -3.55 -34.60 -10.78
CA ASN A 30 -3.66 -34.04 -9.43
C ASN A 30 -4.37 -32.68 -9.53
N PRO A 31 -5.48 -32.46 -8.78
CA PRO A 31 -6.30 -31.25 -8.87
C PRO A 31 -5.61 -29.98 -8.38
N GLY A 32 -4.46 -30.10 -7.77
CA GLY A 32 -3.63 -28.97 -7.36
C GLY A 32 -3.18 -29.06 -5.90
N LYS A 33 -1.95 -28.67 -5.70
CA LYS A 33 -1.36 -28.49 -4.37
C LYS A 33 -0.75 -27.10 -4.29
N THR A 34 -0.84 -26.45 -3.12
CA THR A 34 -0.17 -25.16 -2.90
C THR A 34 1.33 -25.37 -2.77
N VAL A 35 2.10 -24.63 -3.57
CA VAL A 35 3.56 -24.67 -3.58
C VAL A 35 4.17 -23.28 -3.44
N HIS A 36 5.39 -23.22 -2.91
CA HIS A 36 6.16 -21.99 -2.87
C HIS A 36 6.63 -21.57 -4.26
N PHE A 37 6.05 -20.50 -4.79
CA PHE A 37 6.27 -20.08 -6.18
C PHE A 37 7.61 -19.38 -6.40
N GLY A 38 8.23 -18.83 -5.36
CA GLY A 38 9.52 -18.15 -5.44
C GLY A 38 10.68 -19.01 -5.94
N ALA A 39 10.61 -20.34 -5.74
CA ALA A 39 11.59 -21.29 -6.28
C ALA A 39 11.36 -21.61 -7.77
N ILE A 40 10.16 -21.37 -8.27
CA ILE A 40 9.72 -21.69 -9.63
C ILE A 40 9.94 -20.51 -10.56
N ASP A 41 9.40 -19.35 -10.17
CA ASP A 41 9.56 -18.09 -10.88
C ASP A 41 9.88 -16.95 -9.88
N PRO A 42 11.18 -16.70 -9.62
CA PRO A 42 11.62 -15.63 -8.72
C PRO A 42 11.22 -14.24 -9.19
N ASP A 43 11.26 -13.99 -10.50
CA ASP A 43 10.99 -12.66 -11.07
C ASP A 43 9.50 -12.31 -10.95
N GLN A 44 8.61 -13.25 -11.26
CA GLN A 44 7.18 -13.05 -11.06
C GLN A 44 6.84 -12.95 -9.58
N SER A 45 7.48 -13.76 -8.73
CA SER A 45 7.30 -13.69 -7.27
C SER A 45 7.72 -12.34 -6.70
N ARG A 46 8.81 -11.75 -7.20
CA ARG A 46 9.25 -10.41 -6.81
C ARG A 46 8.21 -9.34 -7.19
N LYS A 47 7.67 -9.40 -8.40
CA LYS A 47 6.63 -8.47 -8.85
C LYS A 47 5.39 -8.55 -7.97
N ILE A 48 4.96 -9.78 -7.64
CA ILE A 48 3.80 -10.02 -6.77
C ILE A 48 4.10 -9.52 -5.34
N PHE A 49 5.28 -9.79 -4.80
CA PHE A 49 5.68 -9.30 -3.48
C PHE A 49 5.63 -7.77 -3.41
N ILE A 50 6.20 -7.07 -4.40
CA ILE A 50 6.16 -5.60 -4.40
C ILE A 50 4.72 -5.09 -4.54
N ARG A 51 3.94 -5.65 -5.50
CA ARG A 51 2.56 -5.20 -5.74
C ARG A 51 1.65 -5.54 -4.56
N GLN A 52 1.47 -6.82 -4.27
CA GLN A 52 0.50 -7.27 -3.28
C GLN A 52 1.03 -7.15 -1.84
N GLY A 53 2.33 -7.38 -1.64
CA GLY A 53 2.92 -7.27 -0.31
C GLY A 53 3.12 -5.82 0.13
N LEU A 54 3.80 -4.99 -0.65
CA LEU A 54 4.19 -3.66 -0.22
C LEU A 54 3.19 -2.57 -0.63
N VAL A 55 2.74 -2.52 -1.88
CA VAL A 55 1.84 -1.47 -2.38
C VAL A 55 0.42 -1.68 -1.83
N GLU A 56 -0.14 -2.87 -1.99
CA GLU A 56 -1.48 -3.24 -1.51
C GLU A 56 -1.52 -3.57 -0.01
N LYS A 57 -0.38 -3.40 0.70
CA LYS A 57 -0.26 -3.57 2.16
C LYS A 57 -0.56 -4.98 2.68
N GLY A 58 -0.39 -6.03 1.85
CA GLY A 58 -0.52 -7.43 2.26
C GLY A 58 0.63 -7.94 3.14
N TYR A 59 1.66 -7.13 3.37
CA TYR A 59 2.79 -7.42 4.24
C TYR A 59 3.03 -6.28 5.22
N GLU A 60 3.14 -6.59 6.49
CA GLU A 60 3.47 -5.62 7.53
C GLU A 60 4.94 -5.71 7.90
N SER A 61 5.73 -4.73 7.44
CA SER A 61 7.14 -4.64 7.83
C SER A 61 7.28 -4.02 9.23
N PRO A 62 8.16 -4.56 10.10
CA PRO A 62 8.51 -3.94 11.38
C PRO A 62 9.41 -2.71 11.21
N GLY A 63 9.85 -2.36 9.99
CA GLY A 63 10.68 -1.21 9.70
C GLY A 63 9.99 0.13 9.97
N ALA A 64 10.74 1.12 10.44
CA ALA A 64 10.20 2.44 10.76
C ALA A 64 9.58 3.13 9.53
N PHE A 65 10.13 2.89 8.32
CA PHE A 65 9.60 3.40 7.06
C PHE A 65 8.13 2.99 6.85
N TRP A 66 7.77 1.75 7.22
CA TRP A 66 6.44 1.21 7.00
C TRP A 66 5.36 2.01 7.72
N LYS A 67 5.59 2.27 9.01
CA LYS A 67 4.68 3.09 9.83
C LYS A 67 4.60 4.53 9.32
N ASN A 68 5.75 5.11 8.95
CA ASN A 68 5.81 6.47 8.41
C ASN A 68 5.07 6.59 7.08
N ASN A 69 5.34 5.69 6.14
CA ASN A 69 4.74 5.70 4.81
C ASN A 69 3.22 5.52 4.88
N ASN A 70 2.74 4.55 5.68
CA ASN A 70 1.31 4.34 5.87
C ASN A 70 0.62 5.55 6.51
N LYS A 71 1.29 6.22 7.46
CA LYS A 71 0.77 7.45 8.06
C LYS A 71 0.61 8.56 7.02
N LEU A 72 1.64 8.79 6.20
CA LEU A 72 1.60 9.81 5.13
C LEU A 72 0.53 9.50 4.07
N ILE A 73 0.44 8.24 3.63
CA ILE A 73 -0.60 7.83 2.68
C ILE A 73 -2.00 8.10 3.25
N ASN A 74 -2.26 7.69 4.49
CA ASN A 74 -3.54 7.92 5.14
C ASN A 74 -3.85 9.42 5.35
N GLU A 75 -2.85 10.26 5.57
CA GLU A 75 -3.02 11.71 5.64
C GLU A 75 -3.45 12.30 4.31
N ILE A 76 -2.86 11.84 3.20
CA ILE A 76 -3.22 12.30 1.84
C ILE A 76 -4.60 11.76 1.42
N GLU A 77 -4.92 10.49 1.72
CA GLU A 77 -6.26 9.92 1.50
C GLU A 77 -7.34 10.75 2.22
N LYS A 78 -7.08 11.18 3.46
CA LYS A 78 -7.97 12.10 4.17
C LYS A 78 -8.11 13.46 3.49
N LEU A 79 -7.03 13.99 2.91
CA LEU A 79 -7.09 15.23 2.12
C LEU A 79 -7.94 15.05 0.86
N GLU A 80 -7.84 13.91 0.16
CA GLU A 80 -8.70 13.57 -0.98
C GLU A 80 -10.19 13.61 -0.59
N HIS A 81 -10.54 12.94 0.51
CA HIS A 81 -11.91 12.97 1.04
C HIS A 81 -12.37 14.38 1.40
N LYS A 82 -11.53 15.17 2.05
CA LYS A 82 -11.84 16.56 2.42
C LYS A 82 -12.03 17.47 1.20
N ALA A 83 -11.14 17.34 0.22
CA ALA A 83 -11.14 18.15 -0.99
C ALA A 83 -12.16 17.66 -2.05
N ARG A 84 -12.83 16.52 -1.82
CA ARG A 84 -13.67 15.84 -2.80
C ARG A 84 -12.95 15.58 -4.13
N ARG A 85 -11.68 15.19 -4.04
CA ARG A 85 -10.80 14.85 -5.16
C ARG A 85 -10.23 13.46 -4.96
N GLN A 86 -9.97 12.74 -6.06
CA GLN A 86 -9.37 11.39 -6.07
C GLN A 86 -8.04 11.36 -6.84
N ASP A 87 -7.46 12.54 -7.08
CA ASP A 87 -6.28 12.72 -7.92
C ASP A 87 -5.14 13.40 -7.16
N ILE A 88 -5.16 13.38 -5.84
CA ILE A 88 -4.12 13.99 -4.99
C ILE A 88 -2.99 13.00 -4.74
N LEU A 89 -3.35 11.78 -4.34
CA LEU A 89 -2.40 10.70 -4.10
C LEU A 89 -1.90 10.13 -5.44
N ILE A 90 -0.62 9.83 -5.51
CA ILE A 90 -0.06 9.08 -6.64
C ILE A 90 -0.70 7.69 -6.73
N ASN A 91 -0.79 7.16 -7.96
CA ASN A 91 -1.33 5.82 -8.17
C ASN A 91 -0.37 4.71 -7.72
N ASP A 92 -0.91 3.51 -7.57
CA ASP A 92 -0.18 2.32 -7.15
C ASP A 92 0.99 1.95 -8.07
N ASP A 93 0.94 2.32 -9.36
CA ASP A 93 2.03 2.05 -10.29
C ASP A 93 3.27 2.89 -10.00
N ILE A 94 3.08 4.14 -9.55
CA ILE A 94 4.18 5.01 -9.12
C ILE A 94 4.78 4.48 -7.81
N LEU A 95 3.95 4.04 -6.86
CA LEU A 95 4.41 3.37 -5.63
C LEU A 95 5.17 2.09 -5.95
N TYR A 96 4.66 1.28 -6.89
CA TYR A 96 5.33 0.07 -7.35
C TYR A 96 6.72 0.40 -7.90
N GLN A 97 6.82 1.38 -8.79
CA GLN A 97 8.10 1.80 -9.37
C GLN A 97 9.08 2.32 -8.30
N PHE A 98 8.59 3.03 -7.29
CA PHE A 98 9.42 3.49 -6.17
C PHE A 98 10.10 2.32 -5.46
N TYR A 99 9.35 1.26 -5.13
CA TYR A 99 9.90 0.07 -4.48
C TYR A 99 10.74 -0.78 -5.44
N ASP A 100 10.30 -0.95 -6.69
CA ASP A 100 11.00 -1.75 -7.68
C ASP A 100 12.41 -1.24 -8.00
N GLN A 101 12.58 0.09 -8.03
CA GLN A 101 13.87 0.74 -8.27
C GLN A 101 14.84 0.66 -7.07
N ARG A 102 14.30 0.51 -5.86
CA ARG A 102 15.09 0.54 -4.62
C ARG A 102 15.40 -0.83 -4.06
N ILE A 103 14.46 -1.76 -4.20
CA ILE A 103 14.63 -3.12 -3.67
C ILE A 103 15.49 -3.94 -4.61
N GLU A 104 16.53 -4.56 -4.07
CA GLU A 104 17.48 -5.39 -4.81
C GLU A 104 16.78 -6.53 -5.55
N LYS A 105 17.31 -6.87 -6.73
CA LYS A 105 16.83 -8.01 -7.50
C LYS A 105 17.03 -9.31 -6.72
N GLY A 106 16.07 -10.23 -6.82
CA GLY A 106 16.09 -11.49 -6.07
C GLY A 106 15.35 -11.45 -4.73
N ILE A 107 14.94 -10.28 -4.25
CA ILE A 107 14.10 -10.16 -3.06
C ILE A 107 12.62 -10.38 -3.45
N MET A 108 12.04 -11.50 -3.00
CA MET A 108 10.72 -11.97 -3.41
C MET A 108 9.81 -12.42 -2.27
N ASN A 109 10.24 -12.20 -1.02
CA ASN A 109 9.47 -12.57 0.19
C ASN A 109 9.83 -11.67 1.37
N GLY A 110 9.01 -11.71 2.43
CA GLY A 110 9.17 -10.86 3.60
C GLY A 110 10.48 -11.11 4.36
N ALA A 111 10.90 -12.37 4.52
CA ALA A 111 12.13 -12.70 5.25
C ALA A 111 13.39 -12.16 4.56
N GLY A 112 13.50 -12.36 3.25
CA GLY A 112 14.60 -11.82 2.44
C GLY A 112 14.60 -10.30 2.44
N PHE A 113 13.40 -9.69 2.33
CA PHE A 113 13.23 -8.25 2.39
C PHE A 113 13.71 -7.67 3.73
N GLU A 114 13.31 -8.24 4.86
CA GLU A 114 13.73 -7.74 6.18
C GLU A 114 15.22 -7.90 6.43
N HIS A 115 15.81 -9.00 5.96
CA HIS A 115 17.26 -9.19 6.07
C HIS A 115 18.02 -8.10 5.29
N TRP A 116 17.69 -7.93 4.01
CA TRP A 116 18.28 -6.93 3.13
C TRP A 116 18.03 -5.51 3.64
N ARG A 117 16.77 -5.17 4.00
CA ARG A 117 16.40 -3.86 4.51
C ARG A 117 17.25 -3.41 5.69
N LYS A 118 17.45 -4.30 6.69
CA LYS A 118 18.28 -4.00 7.87
C LYS A 118 19.73 -3.69 7.54
N LEU A 119 20.24 -4.24 6.45
CA LEU A 119 21.60 -3.96 5.98
C LEU A 119 21.64 -2.61 5.26
N GLU A 120 20.67 -2.32 4.41
CA GLU A 120 20.62 -1.05 3.68
C GLU A 120 20.29 0.15 4.59
N GLU A 121 19.41 0.00 5.57
CA GLU A 121 19.12 1.04 6.54
C GLU A 121 20.33 1.50 7.35
N LYS A 122 21.34 0.65 7.55
CA LYS A 122 22.62 1.05 8.18
C LYS A 122 23.43 1.99 7.31
N LYS A 123 23.29 1.91 5.99
CA LYS A 123 23.99 2.75 5.02
C LYS A 123 23.18 4.02 4.72
N GLN A 124 21.89 3.85 4.53
CA GLN A 124 20.95 4.91 4.17
C GLN A 124 19.63 4.74 4.97
N PRO A 125 19.51 5.36 6.15
CA PRO A 125 18.37 5.14 7.06
C PRO A 125 17.00 5.44 6.46
N GLU A 126 16.92 6.38 5.51
CA GLU A 126 15.66 6.87 4.95
C GLU A 126 15.39 6.40 3.52
N PHE A 127 16.14 5.40 3.01
CA PHE A 127 16.07 5.03 1.59
C PHE A 127 14.70 4.47 1.14
N LEU A 128 13.88 3.96 2.06
CA LEU A 128 12.51 3.48 1.82
C LEU A 128 11.43 4.46 2.29
N PHE A 129 11.80 5.60 2.85
CA PHE A 129 10.81 6.58 3.31
C PHE A 129 10.21 7.34 2.12
N LEU A 130 8.91 7.44 2.11
CA LEU A 130 8.16 8.29 1.20
C LEU A 130 8.11 9.72 1.75
N THR A 131 8.10 10.70 0.87
CA THR A 131 7.87 12.10 1.23
C THR A 131 6.49 12.54 0.78
N LYS A 132 5.95 13.58 1.41
CA LYS A 132 4.65 14.15 1.03
C LYS A 132 4.69 14.64 -0.42
N ASP A 133 5.75 15.32 -0.83
CA ASP A 133 5.93 15.83 -2.19
C ASP A 133 5.94 14.71 -3.24
N PHE A 134 6.53 13.55 -2.91
CA PHE A 134 6.52 12.39 -3.79
C PHE A 134 5.13 11.76 -3.91
N LEU A 135 4.37 11.71 -2.80
CA LEU A 135 3.05 11.10 -2.73
C LEU A 135 1.95 11.96 -3.34
N MET A 136 2.14 13.27 -3.41
CA MET A 136 1.16 14.19 -3.99
C MET A 136 1.44 14.42 -5.48
N GLN A 137 0.41 14.35 -6.29
CA GLN A 137 0.51 14.78 -7.68
C GLN A 137 0.74 16.29 -7.73
N ARG A 138 1.60 16.76 -8.64
CA ARG A 138 2.01 18.18 -8.74
C ARG A 138 0.85 19.18 -8.82
N GLU A 139 -0.27 18.77 -9.37
CA GLU A 139 -1.47 19.63 -9.49
C GLU A 139 -2.23 19.78 -8.14
N ALA A 140 -1.89 18.97 -7.16
CA ALA A 140 -2.53 18.94 -5.85
C ALA A 140 -1.78 19.74 -4.76
N GLU A 141 -0.60 20.28 -5.05
CA GLU A 141 0.23 21.04 -4.09
C GLU A 141 -0.44 22.30 -3.51
N GLN A 142 -1.57 22.74 -4.10
CA GLN A 142 -2.33 23.90 -3.63
C GLN A 142 -3.44 23.57 -2.63
N ILE A 143 -3.64 22.28 -2.30
CA ILE A 143 -4.67 21.87 -1.34
C ILE A 143 -4.05 21.85 0.04
N ASP A 144 -4.31 22.92 0.81
CA ASP A 144 -3.78 23.07 2.16
C ASP A 144 -4.86 22.68 3.20
N GLU A 145 -4.40 22.17 4.36
CA GLU A 145 -5.22 21.96 5.56
C GLU A 145 -5.95 23.22 6.02
N VAL A 146 -5.44 24.40 5.64
CA VAL A 146 -6.09 25.70 5.89
C VAL A 146 -7.46 25.80 5.22
N GLN A 147 -7.64 25.16 4.05
CA GLN A 147 -8.91 25.16 3.31
C GLN A 147 -9.92 24.17 3.90
N TYR A 148 -9.45 23.08 4.53
CA TYR A 148 -10.28 22.00 5.06
C TYR A 148 -9.91 21.66 6.51
N PRO A 149 -10.12 22.57 7.48
CA PRO A 149 -9.72 22.37 8.85
C PRO A 149 -10.55 21.28 9.54
N GLU A 150 -9.92 20.40 10.31
CA GLU A 150 -10.62 19.44 11.17
C GLU A 150 -11.30 20.10 12.36
N LYS A 151 -10.75 21.22 12.80
CA LYS A 151 -11.27 22.00 13.93
C LYS A 151 -11.18 23.48 13.60
N LYS A 152 -12.25 24.19 13.93
CA LYS A 152 -12.28 25.66 13.83
C LYS A 152 -12.96 26.24 15.04
N LYS A 153 -12.38 27.30 15.59
CA LYS A 153 -12.93 28.01 16.73
C LYS A 153 -13.89 29.09 16.26
N PHE A 154 -15.12 29.02 16.74
CA PHE A 154 -16.15 30.04 16.53
C PHE A 154 -16.47 30.71 17.87
N GLY A 155 -15.88 31.86 18.12
CA GLY A 155 -15.99 32.53 19.39
C GLY A 155 -15.35 31.72 20.53
N ARG A 156 -16.20 31.19 21.46
CA ARG A 156 -15.77 30.34 22.57
C ARG A 156 -16.00 28.84 22.33
N VAL A 157 -16.53 28.48 21.19
CA VAL A 157 -16.92 27.09 20.88
C VAL A 157 -15.93 26.49 19.86
N ASP A 158 -15.36 25.33 20.19
CA ASP A 158 -14.56 24.55 19.26
C ASP A 158 -15.49 23.62 18.48
N VAL A 159 -15.47 23.74 17.15
CA VAL A 159 -16.30 22.99 16.23
C VAL A 159 -15.44 21.99 15.49
N ASN A 160 -15.86 20.72 15.48
CA ASN A 160 -15.16 19.67 14.74
C ASN A 160 -15.87 19.41 13.40
N PHE A 161 -15.08 19.29 12.33
CA PHE A 161 -15.55 18.98 10.99
C PHE A 161 -15.11 17.57 10.61
N GLN A 162 -16.02 16.78 10.06
CA GLN A 162 -15.73 15.49 9.45
C GLN A 162 -16.16 15.55 7.99
N TYR A 163 -15.23 15.24 7.12
CA TYR A 163 -15.42 15.24 5.68
C TYR A 163 -15.56 13.79 5.20
N HIS A 164 -16.60 13.51 4.42
CA HIS A 164 -16.81 12.22 3.80
C HIS A 164 -17.13 12.44 2.32
N PHE A 165 -16.37 11.81 1.45
CA PHE A 165 -16.58 11.89 0.00
C PHE A 165 -16.88 10.50 -0.55
N GLU A 166 -18.16 10.21 -0.71
CA GLU A 166 -18.67 8.98 -1.32
C GLU A 166 -19.99 9.31 -2.02
N PRO A 167 -19.94 9.70 -3.33
CA PRO A 167 -21.13 10.10 -4.05
C PRO A 167 -22.24 9.06 -3.99
N GLY A 168 -23.42 9.48 -3.53
CA GLY A 168 -24.59 8.60 -3.34
C GLY A 168 -24.68 7.93 -1.96
N HIS A 169 -23.69 8.10 -1.08
CA HIS A 169 -23.78 7.62 0.30
C HIS A 169 -24.52 8.61 1.20
N PRO A 170 -25.36 8.15 2.17
CA PRO A 170 -26.11 9.04 3.07
C PRO A 170 -25.26 9.99 3.92
N ARG A 171 -23.96 9.70 4.07
CA ARG A 171 -23.00 10.52 4.82
C ARG A 171 -22.08 11.33 3.92
N ASP A 172 -22.33 11.36 2.60
CA ASP A 172 -21.50 12.19 1.69
C ASP A 172 -21.68 13.66 2.04
N GLY A 173 -20.57 14.35 2.29
CA GLY A 173 -20.55 15.76 2.63
C GLY A 173 -19.69 16.10 3.84
N VAL A 174 -20.04 17.19 4.52
CA VAL A 174 -19.37 17.68 5.72
C VAL A 174 -20.30 17.53 6.92
N SER A 175 -19.86 16.76 7.90
CA SER A 175 -20.55 16.66 9.20
C SER A 175 -19.90 17.59 10.21
N VAL A 176 -20.73 18.31 10.94
CA VAL A 176 -20.28 19.29 11.94
C VAL A 176 -20.73 18.84 13.31
N SER A 177 -19.77 18.70 14.25
CA SER A 177 -20.05 18.38 15.65
C SER A 177 -19.79 19.60 16.52
N VAL A 178 -20.85 20.05 17.19
CA VAL A 178 -20.82 21.19 18.12
C VAL A 178 -21.07 20.67 19.54
N PRO A 179 -20.20 20.92 20.52
CA PRO A 179 -20.47 20.56 21.90
C PRO A 179 -21.66 21.38 22.42
N LEU A 180 -22.63 20.70 23.03
CA LEU A 180 -23.72 21.35 23.75
C LEU A 180 -23.13 21.93 25.05
N SER A 181 -23.26 23.24 25.23
CA SER A 181 -22.85 23.97 26.46
C SER A 181 -23.82 23.74 27.59
#